data_b5b1caf0f90a0ea9cd5f9f5aa99b1299
#
_entry.id   b5b1caf0f90a0ea9cd5f9f5aa99b1299
#
_cell.length_a   1.000
_cell.length_b   1.000
_cell.length_c   1.000
_cell.angle_alpha   90.00
_cell.angle_beta   90.00
_cell.angle_gamma   90.00
#
_symmetry.space_group_name_H-M   'P 1'
#
loop_
_entity.id
_entity.type
_entity.pdbx_description
1 polymer ?
#
loop_
_entity_poly.entity_id
_entity_poly.type
_entity_poly.pdbx_seq_one_letter_code
_entity_poly.pdbx_strand_id
1 'polypeptide(L)'
;MPRDSTRDPLERLLEPSTPSPRPPAYGTAIDQPAQEGSAATLAAYVYYPTLGFAGQSGVTPRSGSNAEYDTIEDRWRIGFPEWDRYGKGSPRVFDYPYQVGRLLNPYRQNVLKGDYPIIGQHTFFAFTGTSSTLFEGRSIPTATTPFESTARPNTVDFFGRPGQFVFSQLVTASFDLFHGDAAFKPVDWRIKLTPAVNVNVLSVQELAVVNPDVRKGTIRERTWTTLQEWFGEYKIADLSPQYDFMSIRVGSQPFVSDFRGFIFSDVNRGVRLFGNLDGNRTQFNLAYFRQLEKETNSQLNTFYDRNQNIAIANIYRQDFIWPGYTAQASFHYNNDAPSTRFDKNNFLVRPDPAGVFQPHRVEAYYLGLAGDGHIGRYNISHAFYWALGRDSRNPIAGIPQSISAQLAAVELSYDRDWVRFRTSGMYQSGDGNPNNGQATGFDGIIDQTNFGGEFSFWRRQRIPLFGVGLTNDQSQYANLRSSRIQGQSNFVNPGLWLINAGFDMDITPRFRSINNVNALFFDKTASLEAFVFQSHIANYIGTDISTGIEWRPRLNNNAIVMVGASTLLPGDGFRQLYNKKDSKVNPLLSLFMEVILQF
;
A
#
# COMPACT_ATOMS: atom_id res chain seq x y z
N MET A 1 40.81 40.51 -41.02
CA MET A 1 39.47 40.81 -40.56
C MET A 1 39.51 41.00 -39.05
N PRO A 2 39.12 42.14 -38.51
CA PRO A 2 39.33 42.45 -37.08
C PRO A 2 38.28 41.76 -36.21
N ARG A 3 38.73 41.31 -35.05
CA ARG A 3 37.89 40.79 -33.98
C ARG A 3 37.09 41.93 -33.33
N ASP A 4 35.78 41.79 -33.33
CA ASP A 4 34.85 42.67 -32.64
C ASP A 4 34.93 42.39 -31.13
N SER A 5 35.47 43.34 -30.38
CA SER A 5 35.79 43.24 -28.95
C SER A 5 34.85 44.08 -28.06
N THR A 6 33.59 44.25 -28.48
CA THR A 6 32.66 45.14 -27.77
C THR A 6 31.38 44.48 -27.31
N ARG A 7 31.41 43.27 -26.77
CA ARG A 7 30.28 42.72 -25.99
C ARG A 7 30.65 42.58 -24.55
N ASP A 8 29.83 43.17 -23.72
CA ASP A 8 29.93 43.15 -22.26
C ASP A 8 29.92 41.68 -21.76
N PRO A 9 30.84 41.29 -20.88
CA PRO A 9 30.86 39.96 -20.26
C PRO A 9 29.57 39.59 -19.54
N LEU A 10 28.76 40.57 -19.11
CA LEU A 10 27.49 40.37 -18.44
C LEU A 10 26.35 39.96 -19.40
N GLU A 11 26.42 40.32 -20.67
CA GLU A 11 25.42 39.85 -21.66
C GLU A 11 25.55 38.36 -21.99
N ARG A 12 26.72 37.76 -21.80
CA ARG A 12 26.92 36.29 -21.97
C ARG A 12 26.30 35.46 -20.88
N LEU A 13 25.98 36.05 -19.75
CA LEU A 13 25.30 35.37 -18.61
C LEU A 13 23.77 35.40 -18.75
N LEU A 14 23.24 36.19 -19.70
CA LEU A 14 21.80 36.34 -19.91
C LEU A 14 21.28 35.63 -21.16
N GLU A 15 22.14 35.00 -21.96
CA GLU A 15 21.66 34.10 -23.01
C GLU A 15 21.04 32.87 -22.35
N PRO A 16 19.79 32.50 -22.69
CA PRO A 16 19.20 31.27 -22.20
C PRO A 16 20.09 30.11 -22.63
N SER A 17 20.79 29.50 -21.67
CA SER A 17 21.48 28.25 -21.92
C SER A 17 20.48 27.29 -22.55
N THR A 18 20.82 26.75 -23.70
CA THR A 18 20.13 25.57 -24.24
C THR A 18 19.92 24.60 -23.09
N PRO A 19 18.70 24.14 -22.83
CA PRO A 19 18.46 23.24 -21.74
C PRO A 19 19.38 22.05 -21.94
N SER A 20 20.31 21.86 -20.99
CA SER A 20 21.05 20.59 -20.88
C SER A 20 19.99 19.50 -20.86
N PRO A 21 20.19 18.35 -21.51
CA PRO A 21 19.26 17.25 -21.41
C PRO A 21 19.04 17.02 -19.91
N ARG A 22 17.79 17.19 -19.47
CA ARG A 22 17.41 16.83 -18.09
C ARG A 22 17.92 15.43 -17.85
N PRO A 23 18.60 15.16 -16.74
CA PRO A 23 18.83 13.78 -16.36
C PRO A 23 17.47 13.07 -16.42
N PRO A 24 17.42 11.82 -16.90
CA PRO A 24 16.17 11.09 -17.00
C PRO A 24 15.47 11.22 -15.65
N ALA A 25 14.19 11.57 -15.68
CA ALA A 25 13.38 11.60 -14.48
C ALA A 25 13.53 10.20 -13.87
N TYR A 26 14.23 10.14 -12.76
CA TYR A 26 14.35 8.92 -11.97
C TYR A 26 12.97 8.65 -11.40
N GLY A 27 12.16 7.95 -12.16
CA GLY A 27 10.91 7.37 -11.70
C GLY A 27 11.28 6.27 -10.73
N THR A 28 11.59 6.68 -9.53
CA THR A 28 11.79 5.78 -8.42
C THR A 28 10.43 5.34 -7.93
N ALA A 29 10.32 4.15 -7.40
CA ALA A 29 9.12 3.70 -6.70
C ALA A 29 8.67 4.68 -5.60
N ILE A 30 9.49 5.66 -5.28
CA ILE A 30 9.26 6.73 -4.29
C ILE A 30 8.55 7.92 -4.90
N ASP A 31 8.76 8.22 -6.19
CA ASP A 31 8.07 9.30 -6.90
C ASP A 31 6.70 8.87 -7.45
N GLN A 32 6.36 7.60 -7.32
CA GLN A 32 5.00 7.19 -7.60
C GLN A 32 4.12 7.63 -6.43
N PRO A 33 3.06 8.39 -6.71
CA PRO A 33 2.09 8.71 -5.68
C PRO A 33 1.60 7.42 -5.07
N ALA A 34 1.44 7.44 -3.76
CA ALA A 34 0.85 6.33 -3.06
C ALA A 34 -0.45 5.97 -3.77
N GLN A 35 -0.50 4.80 -4.21
CA GLN A 35 -1.48 4.26 -5.13
C GLN A 35 -2.53 3.60 -4.26
N GLU A 36 -3.68 3.88 -4.34
CA GLU A 36 -4.83 3.98 -5.13
C GLU A 36 -5.92 3.01 -4.71
N GLY A 37 -7.08 3.53 -4.49
CA GLY A 37 -8.35 2.87 -4.77
C GLY A 37 -8.99 2.02 -3.70
N SER A 38 -8.40 1.76 -2.57
CA SER A 38 -9.11 1.19 -1.42
C SER A 38 -8.99 2.13 -0.21
N ALA A 39 -9.91 2.03 0.74
CA ALA A 39 -9.79 2.79 1.99
C ALA A 39 -8.46 2.49 2.70
N ALA A 40 -7.94 1.29 2.54
CA ALA A 40 -6.62 0.89 3.05
C ALA A 40 -5.48 1.48 2.21
N THR A 41 -5.64 1.57 0.89
CA THR A 41 -4.69 2.23 -0.01
C THR A 41 -4.74 3.75 0.20
N LEU A 42 -5.90 4.31 0.55
CA LEU A 42 -6.02 5.71 0.97
C LEU A 42 -5.24 5.99 2.25
N ALA A 43 -5.21 5.05 3.19
CA ALA A 43 -4.31 5.13 4.33
C ALA A 43 -2.83 5.15 3.89
N ALA A 44 -2.45 4.35 2.89
CA ALA A 44 -1.12 4.35 2.31
C ALA A 44 -0.79 5.70 1.62
N TYR A 45 -1.79 6.37 1.03
CA TYR A 45 -1.63 7.71 0.47
C TYR A 45 -1.23 8.76 1.50
N VAL A 46 -1.80 8.67 2.69
CA VAL A 46 -1.48 9.57 3.80
C VAL A 46 -0.08 9.30 4.34
N TYR A 47 0.44 8.11 4.11
CA TYR A 47 1.67 7.61 4.74
C TYR A 47 2.82 7.38 3.76
N TYR A 48 2.74 7.95 2.59
CA TYR A 48 3.85 7.90 1.66
C TYR A 48 4.90 8.99 1.98
N PRO A 49 6.19 8.69 1.96
CA PRO A 49 6.80 7.41 1.63
C PRO A 49 6.52 6.30 2.65
N THR A 50 6.52 5.07 2.18
CA THR A 50 6.29 3.88 3.00
C THR A 50 7.28 3.78 4.15
N LEU A 51 6.81 3.47 5.34
CA LEU A 51 7.60 3.59 6.57
C LEU A 51 8.47 2.38 6.92
N GLY A 52 8.62 1.44 6.02
CA GLY A 52 9.62 0.38 6.13
C GLY A 52 10.96 0.79 5.54
N PHE A 53 10.92 1.64 4.53
CA PHE A 53 12.06 2.19 3.82
C PHE A 53 11.92 3.71 3.74
N ALA A 54 12.88 4.45 4.27
CA ALA A 54 12.77 5.91 4.42
C ALA A 54 13.19 6.72 3.18
N GLY A 55 13.18 6.12 2.03
CA GLY A 55 13.48 6.78 0.77
C GLY A 55 14.83 6.42 0.18
N GLN A 56 15.04 6.79 -1.08
CA GLN A 56 16.32 6.65 -1.73
C GLN A 56 17.23 7.80 -1.27
N SER A 57 18.41 7.47 -0.79
CA SER A 57 19.50 8.41 -0.80
C SER A 57 19.99 8.58 -2.25
N GLY A 58 20.27 9.78 -2.65
CA GLY A 58 21.08 9.97 -3.84
C GLY A 58 22.35 9.14 -3.72
N VAL A 59 22.91 8.68 -4.85
CA VAL A 59 24.20 8.01 -4.88
C VAL A 59 25.19 8.89 -4.12
N THR A 60 25.59 8.47 -2.96
CA THR A 60 26.71 9.14 -2.28
C THR A 60 27.93 8.91 -3.17
N PRO A 61 28.59 9.95 -3.67
CA PRO A 61 29.82 9.75 -4.41
C PRO A 61 30.71 8.85 -3.56
N ARG A 62 31.18 7.75 -4.13
CA ARG A 62 32.27 7.01 -3.46
C ARG A 62 33.32 8.05 -3.14
N SER A 63 33.78 8.09 -1.92
CA SER A 63 34.98 8.83 -1.54
C SER A 63 36.15 8.25 -2.36
N GLY A 64 36.15 8.61 -3.65
CA GLY A 64 37.32 8.48 -4.44
C GLY A 64 38.32 9.41 -3.81
N SER A 65 39.52 8.94 -3.55
CA SER A 65 40.67 9.74 -3.16
C SER A 65 41.05 10.71 -4.28
N ASN A 66 40.14 11.64 -4.60
CA ASN A 66 40.48 12.79 -5.42
C ASN A 66 41.14 13.79 -4.47
N ALA A 67 42.47 13.69 -4.39
CA ALA A 67 43.34 14.67 -3.70
C ALA A 67 43.20 16.10 -4.26
N GLU A 68 42.31 16.31 -5.23
CA GLU A 68 42.08 17.59 -5.90
C GLU A 68 40.88 18.36 -5.36
N TYR A 69 40.10 17.80 -4.43
CA TYR A 69 38.94 18.47 -3.86
C TYR A 69 39.13 18.64 -2.36
N ASP A 70 39.26 19.87 -1.92
CA ASP A 70 39.08 20.20 -0.52
C ASP A 70 37.62 19.92 -0.15
N THR A 71 37.41 19.11 0.89
CA THR A 71 36.07 18.87 1.44
C THR A 71 35.55 20.17 2.03
N ILE A 72 34.67 20.84 1.30
CA ILE A 72 33.88 21.95 1.87
C ILE A 72 32.94 21.35 2.90
N GLU A 73 32.87 22.00 4.06
CA GLU A 73 31.92 21.63 5.10
C GLU A 73 30.50 21.60 4.53
N ASP A 74 29.81 20.48 4.70
CA ASP A 74 28.44 20.30 4.20
C ASP A 74 27.55 21.41 4.79
N ARG A 75 26.89 22.19 3.94
CA ARG A 75 25.96 23.26 4.36
C ARG A 75 24.89 22.79 5.34
N TRP A 76 24.58 21.50 5.35
CA TRP A 76 23.62 20.90 6.28
C TRP A 76 24.18 20.72 7.69
N ARG A 77 25.49 20.82 7.88
CA ARG A 77 26.18 20.81 9.17
C ARG A 77 26.33 22.20 9.75
N ILE A 78 26.14 23.24 8.96
CA ILE A 78 26.09 24.60 9.45
C ILE A 78 24.83 24.74 10.28
N GLY A 79 24.96 25.06 11.55
CA GLY A 79 23.81 25.27 12.44
C GLY A 79 22.84 26.28 11.85
N PHE A 80 21.55 26.06 12.07
CA PHE A 80 20.55 27.01 11.63
C PHE A 80 20.77 28.35 12.31
N PRO A 81 20.75 29.48 11.57
CA PRO A 81 20.70 30.79 12.19
C PRO A 81 19.42 30.91 13.02
N GLU A 82 19.46 31.73 14.07
CA GLU A 82 18.30 32.03 14.89
C GLU A 82 17.09 32.43 14.01
N TRP A 83 15.92 31.85 14.32
CA TRP A 83 14.71 32.10 13.58
C TRP A 83 14.09 33.44 13.97
N ASP A 84 14.48 34.51 13.31
CA ASP A 84 13.89 35.84 13.50
C ASP A 84 13.16 36.36 12.26
N ARG A 85 12.50 35.49 11.50
CA ARG A 85 11.80 35.84 10.27
C ARG A 85 10.69 36.86 10.44
N TYR A 86 10.13 36.97 11.62
CA TYR A 86 8.92 37.75 11.87
C TYR A 86 9.12 38.90 12.87
N GLY A 87 10.38 39.21 13.18
CA GLY A 87 10.71 40.32 14.08
C GLY A 87 10.22 40.11 15.51
N LYS A 88 10.25 38.88 15.99
CA LYS A 88 10.03 38.52 17.40
C LYS A 88 11.27 38.79 18.26
N GLY A 89 12.39 38.99 17.66
CA GLY A 89 13.63 39.52 18.20
C GLY A 89 13.98 40.85 17.47
N SER A 90 15.02 41.51 17.82
CA SER A 90 15.44 42.77 17.23
C SER A 90 16.92 42.65 16.83
N PRO A 91 17.34 43.13 15.67
CA PRO A 91 16.63 43.74 14.54
C PRO A 91 16.23 42.70 13.47
N ARG A 92 15.27 43.08 12.61
CA ARG A 92 14.92 42.27 11.42
C ARG A 92 16.17 42.08 10.56
N VAL A 93 16.50 40.83 10.23
CA VAL A 93 17.50 40.50 9.23
C VAL A 93 16.83 40.61 7.86
N PHE A 94 17.10 41.70 7.14
CA PHE A 94 16.46 41.97 5.84
C PHE A 94 17.07 41.19 4.66
N ASP A 95 18.10 40.39 4.89
CA ASP A 95 18.89 39.75 3.83
C ASP A 95 18.29 38.46 3.29
N TYR A 96 17.17 38.02 3.82
CA TYR A 96 16.52 36.82 3.37
C TYR A 96 15.30 37.13 2.51
N PRO A 97 15.14 36.47 1.35
CA PRO A 97 13.99 36.64 0.48
C PRO A 97 12.75 35.91 1.05
N TYR A 98 12.47 36.11 2.33
CA TYR A 98 11.32 35.46 2.96
C TYR A 98 10.03 36.18 2.57
N GLN A 99 9.15 35.46 1.91
CA GLN A 99 7.79 35.91 1.75
C GLN A 99 6.98 35.46 2.96
N VAL A 100 6.35 36.41 3.64
CA VAL A 100 5.37 36.07 4.68
C VAL A 100 4.27 35.23 4.05
N GLY A 101 4.14 33.99 4.47
CA GLY A 101 3.12 33.07 4.00
C GLY A 101 1.74 33.40 4.54
N ARG A 102 0.72 32.84 3.94
CA ARG A 102 -0.65 32.88 4.45
C ARG A 102 -1.01 31.52 5.03
N LEU A 103 -1.72 31.49 6.14
CA LEU A 103 -2.07 30.27 6.86
C LEU A 103 -2.74 29.19 5.98
N LEU A 104 -3.58 29.61 5.03
CA LEU A 104 -4.29 28.71 4.12
C LEU A 104 -3.57 28.49 2.78
N ASN A 105 -2.33 28.95 2.62
CA ASN A 105 -1.54 28.72 1.42
C ASN A 105 -0.38 27.78 1.71
N PRO A 106 -0.49 26.47 1.36
CA PRO A 106 0.55 25.48 1.65
C PRO A 106 1.82 25.63 0.77
N TYR A 107 1.77 26.45 -0.29
CA TYR A 107 2.88 26.62 -1.24
C TYR A 107 3.83 27.76 -0.89
N ARG A 108 3.49 28.55 0.10
CA ARG A 108 4.36 29.60 0.64
C ARG A 108 4.68 29.25 2.08
N GLN A 109 5.73 29.85 2.61
CA GLN A 109 6.14 29.62 3.99
C GLN A 109 4.95 29.67 4.95
N ASN A 110 4.67 28.56 5.58
CA ASN A 110 3.47 28.36 6.37
C ASN A 110 3.80 27.65 7.69
N VAL A 111 3.38 28.24 8.80
CA VAL A 111 3.55 27.66 10.14
C VAL A 111 2.91 26.28 10.26
N LEU A 112 1.81 26.05 9.56
CA LEU A 112 1.13 24.75 9.55
C LEU A 112 1.85 23.68 8.70
N LYS A 113 2.94 24.03 8.06
CA LYS A 113 3.76 23.09 7.25
C LYS A 113 5.15 22.87 7.81
N GLY A 114 5.40 23.33 9.03
CA GLY A 114 6.70 23.20 9.66
C GLY A 114 7.79 24.06 9.05
N ASP A 115 7.43 25.11 8.30
CA ASP A 115 8.41 25.96 7.63
C ASP A 115 9.18 26.87 8.59
N TYR A 116 8.65 27.07 9.79
CA TYR A 116 9.32 27.79 10.87
C TYR A 116 8.78 27.33 12.24
N PRO A 117 9.57 27.49 13.31
CA PRO A 117 9.21 26.97 14.61
C PRO A 117 8.02 27.73 15.24
N ILE A 118 7.22 27.01 16.01
CA ILE A 118 6.11 27.56 16.79
C ILE A 118 6.46 27.81 18.24
N ILE A 119 7.43 27.04 18.77
CA ILE A 119 7.92 27.18 20.16
C ILE A 119 9.45 27.19 20.14
N GLY A 120 10.07 28.21 20.72
CA GLY A 120 11.51 28.37 20.71
C GLY A 120 12.08 28.43 19.29
N GLN A 121 13.22 27.75 19.05
CA GLN A 121 13.94 27.74 17.78
C GLN A 121 13.80 26.41 17.02
N HIS A 122 13.39 25.34 17.70
CA HIS A 122 13.51 23.98 17.18
C HIS A 122 12.23 23.16 17.28
N THR A 123 11.10 23.73 17.71
CA THR A 123 9.83 23.00 17.76
C THR A 123 8.90 23.47 16.66
N PHE A 124 8.55 22.55 15.80
CA PHE A 124 7.78 22.77 14.58
C PHE A 124 6.43 22.05 14.67
N PHE A 125 5.49 22.54 13.91
CA PHE A 125 4.18 21.93 13.79
C PHE A 125 3.82 21.77 12.32
N ALA A 126 3.38 20.54 11.94
CA ALA A 126 2.86 20.29 10.62
C ALA A 126 1.41 19.78 10.70
N PHE A 127 0.56 20.40 9.93
CA PHE A 127 -0.82 19.96 9.72
C PHE A 127 -1.00 19.44 8.30
N THR A 128 -1.60 18.26 8.15
CA THR A 128 -1.98 17.72 6.86
C THR A 128 -3.44 17.29 6.92
N GLY A 129 -4.27 17.93 6.13
CA GLY A 129 -5.65 17.53 5.90
C GLY A 129 -5.76 16.77 4.59
N THR A 130 -6.35 15.58 4.59
CA THR A 130 -6.56 14.80 3.36
C THR A 130 -8.02 14.41 3.23
N SER A 131 -8.57 14.62 2.05
CA SER A 131 -9.91 14.17 1.66
C SER A 131 -9.79 13.26 0.46
N SER A 132 -10.23 12.01 0.57
CA SER A 132 -10.27 11.07 -0.54
C SER A 132 -11.68 10.57 -0.75
N THR A 133 -12.14 10.71 -2.00
CA THR A 133 -13.49 10.37 -2.44
C THR A 133 -13.41 9.35 -3.54
N LEU A 134 -14.05 8.19 -3.36
CA LEU A 134 -14.15 7.12 -4.34
C LEU A 134 -15.59 6.93 -4.78
N PHE A 135 -15.80 6.87 -6.09
CA PHE A 135 -17.00 6.39 -6.74
C PHE A 135 -16.65 5.20 -7.62
N GLU A 136 -17.35 4.08 -7.46
CA GLU A 136 -17.10 2.90 -8.27
C GLU A 136 -18.39 2.16 -8.60
N GLY A 137 -18.64 1.96 -9.89
CA GLY A 137 -19.62 1.00 -10.40
C GLY A 137 -18.92 -0.26 -10.85
N ARG A 138 -19.33 -1.42 -10.32
CA ARG A 138 -18.65 -2.69 -10.60
C ARG A 138 -19.60 -3.86 -10.74
N SER A 139 -19.15 -4.92 -11.40
CA SER A 139 -19.83 -6.20 -11.42
C SER A 139 -18.92 -7.28 -10.84
N ILE A 140 -19.37 -7.92 -9.76
CA ILE A 140 -18.67 -9.06 -9.14
C ILE A 140 -19.69 -10.15 -8.79
N PRO A 141 -19.31 -11.44 -8.76
CA PRO A 141 -20.19 -12.50 -8.30
C PRO A 141 -20.71 -12.19 -6.90
N THR A 142 -22.02 -12.13 -6.76
CA THR A 142 -22.70 -11.79 -5.51
C THR A 142 -23.48 -13.01 -5.04
N ALA A 143 -23.09 -13.57 -3.90
CA ALA A 143 -23.73 -14.75 -3.31
C ALA A 143 -25.19 -14.45 -3.01
N THR A 144 -26.07 -15.41 -3.29
CA THR A 144 -27.51 -15.36 -3.00
C THR A 144 -28.05 -16.77 -2.84
N THR A 145 -29.29 -16.88 -2.35
CA THR A 145 -30.03 -18.15 -2.30
C THR A 145 -31.38 -17.98 -3.02
N PRO A 146 -32.11 -19.07 -3.34
CA PRO A 146 -33.46 -19.00 -3.92
C PRO A 146 -34.43 -18.18 -3.10
N PHE A 147 -34.22 -18.06 -1.80
CA PHE A 147 -35.12 -17.32 -0.90
C PHE A 147 -34.82 -15.83 -0.84
N GLU A 148 -33.60 -15.44 -1.15
CA GLU A 148 -33.09 -14.06 -0.98
C GLU A 148 -32.85 -13.38 -2.33
N SER A 149 -32.81 -14.15 -3.43
CA SER A 149 -32.56 -13.61 -4.75
C SER A 149 -33.68 -12.70 -5.20
N THR A 150 -33.34 -11.44 -5.45
CA THR A 150 -34.26 -10.47 -6.05
C THR A 150 -34.42 -10.65 -7.56
N ALA A 151 -33.39 -11.21 -8.19
CA ALA A 151 -33.35 -11.39 -9.64
C ALA A 151 -34.15 -12.60 -10.11
N ARG A 152 -34.07 -13.68 -9.36
CA ARG A 152 -34.61 -14.99 -9.74
C ARG A 152 -35.06 -15.75 -8.50
N PRO A 153 -36.19 -15.36 -7.90
CA PRO A 153 -36.76 -16.09 -6.78
C PRO A 153 -37.05 -17.53 -7.20
N ASN A 154 -36.84 -18.46 -6.27
CA ASN A 154 -37.02 -19.90 -6.45
C ASN A 154 -36.08 -20.59 -7.45
N THR A 155 -34.96 -19.97 -7.78
CA THR A 155 -33.86 -20.62 -8.54
C THR A 155 -32.83 -21.26 -7.63
N VAL A 156 -32.13 -22.25 -8.14
CA VAL A 156 -31.00 -22.92 -7.41
C VAL A 156 -29.66 -22.24 -7.66
N ASP A 157 -29.65 -21.07 -8.25
CA ASP A 157 -28.42 -20.33 -8.52
C ASP A 157 -27.83 -19.78 -7.23
N PHE A 158 -26.55 -20.07 -6.97
CA PHE A 158 -25.82 -19.57 -5.81
C PHE A 158 -25.36 -18.11 -5.98
N PHE A 159 -25.19 -17.64 -7.20
CA PHE A 159 -24.79 -16.26 -7.49
C PHE A 159 -25.89 -15.51 -8.24
N GLY A 160 -26.30 -14.38 -7.69
CA GLY A 160 -27.33 -13.50 -8.22
C GLY A 160 -26.81 -12.43 -9.20
N ARG A 161 -27.46 -11.28 -9.17
CA ARG A 161 -27.08 -10.11 -9.99
C ARG A 161 -25.75 -9.54 -9.51
N PRO A 162 -24.77 -9.32 -10.42
CA PRO A 162 -23.44 -8.92 -10.04
C PRO A 162 -23.24 -7.41 -9.82
N GLY A 163 -24.21 -6.58 -10.21
CA GLY A 163 -24.09 -5.13 -10.19
C GLY A 163 -23.97 -4.57 -8.78
N GLN A 164 -22.95 -3.76 -8.55
CA GLN A 164 -22.70 -3.10 -7.27
C GLN A 164 -22.26 -1.66 -7.50
N PHE A 165 -22.58 -0.78 -6.56
CA PHE A 165 -22.09 0.58 -6.50
C PHE A 165 -21.44 0.83 -5.13
N VAL A 166 -20.24 1.40 -5.15
CA VAL A 166 -19.44 1.75 -3.97
C VAL A 166 -19.23 3.26 -3.97
N PHE A 167 -19.50 3.87 -2.84
CA PHE A 167 -19.06 5.22 -2.52
C PHE A 167 -18.26 5.16 -1.21
N SER A 168 -17.12 5.84 -1.18
CA SER A 168 -16.35 5.99 0.05
C SER A 168 -15.74 7.38 0.11
N GLN A 169 -15.93 8.04 1.24
CA GLN A 169 -15.32 9.31 1.60
C GLN A 169 -14.47 9.10 2.84
N LEU A 170 -13.17 9.34 2.72
CA LEU A 170 -12.24 9.34 3.84
C LEU A 170 -11.70 10.76 4.04
N VAL A 171 -11.83 11.26 5.26
CA VAL A 171 -11.22 12.53 5.67
C VAL A 171 -10.27 12.25 6.83
N THR A 172 -9.04 12.71 6.70
CA THR A 172 -8.03 12.64 7.77
C THR A 172 -7.47 14.01 8.07
N ALA A 173 -7.15 14.24 9.34
CA ALA A 173 -6.48 15.44 9.81
C ALA A 173 -5.26 15.03 10.65
N SER A 174 -4.06 15.22 10.13
CA SER A 174 -2.83 14.84 10.79
C SER A 174 -2.19 16.04 11.47
N PHE A 175 -1.92 15.91 12.75
CA PHE A 175 -1.25 16.90 13.60
C PHE A 175 0.10 16.31 14.01
N ASP A 176 1.18 16.93 13.57
CA ASP A 176 2.55 16.47 13.79
C ASP A 176 3.36 17.57 14.49
N LEU A 177 3.66 17.36 15.75
CA LEU A 177 4.51 18.24 16.57
C LEU A 177 5.87 17.58 16.72
N PHE A 178 6.93 18.25 16.30
CA PHE A 178 8.28 17.70 16.35
C PHE A 178 9.34 18.73 16.72
N HIS A 179 10.40 18.24 17.32
CA HIS A 179 11.58 19.03 17.71
C HIS A 179 12.82 18.55 16.96
N GLY A 180 13.64 19.48 16.54
CA GLY A 180 14.89 19.25 15.81
C GLY A 180 15.20 20.37 14.84
N ASP A 181 15.99 20.08 13.82
CA ASP A 181 16.36 21.04 12.78
C ASP A 181 15.42 20.95 11.56
N ALA A 182 14.12 21.03 11.79
CA ALA A 182 13.09 20.87 10.77
C ALA A 182 13.21 19.49 10.03
N ALA A 183 13.09 19.50 8.70
CA ALA A 183 13.17 18.28 7.89
C ALA A 183 14.61 17.92 7.46
N PHE A 184 15.62 18.65 7.89
CA PHE A 184 17.00 18.46 7.41
C PHE A 184 17.79 17.41 8.16
N LYS A 185 17.39 17.11 9.38
CA LYS A 185 17.99 16.08 10.22
C LYS A 185 16.90 15.18 10.79
N PRO A 186 17.23 13.98 11.24
CA PRO A 186 16.31 13.16 12.03
C PRO A 186 15.83 13.94 13.25
N VAL A 187 14.50 13.91 13.45
CA VAL A 187 13.87 14.65 14.57
C VAL A 187 14.34 14.12 15.92
N ASP A 188 14.51 15.00 16.89
CA ASP A 188 14.90 14.60 18.25
C ASP A 188 13.74 13.90 18.96
N TRP A 189 12.53 14.47 18.82
CA TRP A 189 11.28 13.82 19.23
C TRP A 189 10.12 14.29 18.36
N ARG A 190 9.08 13.48 18.32
CA ARG A 190 7.84 13.74 17.57
C ARG A 190 6.63 13.19 18.29
N ILE A 191 5.53 13.90 18.23
CA ILE A 191 4.21 13.42 18.63
C ILE A 191 3.27 13.62 17.46
N LYS A 192 2.64 12.55 17.01
CA LYS A 192 1.70 12.59 15.88
C LYS A 192 0.34 12.05 16.26
N LEU A 193 -0.70 12.76 15.85
CA LEU A 193 -2.11 12.36 16.02
C LEU A 193 -2.82 12.53 14.68
N THR A 194 -3.53 11.47 14.24
CA THR A 194 -4.28 11.51 12.97
C THR A 194 -5.69 10.95 13.17
N PRO A 195 -6.66 11.77 13.59
CA PRO A 195 -8.07 11.41 13.49
C PRO A 195 -8.49 11.19 12.04
N ALA A 196 -9.38 10.23 11.84
CA ALA A 196 -9.93 9.82 10.56
C ALA A 196 -11.44 9.62 10.65
N VAL A 197 -12.15 10.07 9.63
CA VAL A 197 -13.59 9.85 9.46
C VAL A 197 -13.82 9.23 8.09
N ASN A 198 -14.52 8.10 8.06
CA ASN A 198 -14.95 7.45 6.83
C ASN A 198 -16.47 7.40 6.77
N VAL A 199 -17.02 7.75 5.62
CA VAL A 199 -18.43 7.52 5.25
C VAL A 199 -18.43 6.66 4.01
N ASN A 200 -19.13 5.51 4.06
CA ASN A 200 -19.19 4.61 2.93
C ASN A 200 -20.61 4.09 2.67
N VAL A 201 -20.90 3.87 1.41
CA VAL A 201 -22.14 3.31 0.91
C VAL A 201 -21.81 2.14 0.00
N LEU A 202 -22.44 1.00 0.22
CA LEU A 202 -22.43 -0.13 -0.69
C LEU A 202 -23.87 -0.44 -1.08
N SER A 203 -24.18 -0.35 -2.36
CA SER A 203 -25.44 -0.78 -2.96
C SER A 203 -25.19 -2.04 -3.77
N VAL A 204 -25.96 -3.09 -3.49
CA VAL A 204 -25.94 -4.36 -4.20
C VAL A 204 -27.32 -4.66 -4.75
N GLN A 205 -27.46 -5.71 -5.56
CA GLN A 205 -28.74 -6.05 -6.18
C GLN A 205 -29.42 -7.26 -5.55
N GLU A 206 -28.81 -7.86 -4.52
CA GLU A 206 -29.32 -9.06 -3.86
C GLU A 206 -29.49 -8.84 -2.35
N LEU A 207 -30.50 -9.49 -1.77
CA LEU A 207 -30.75 -9.46 -0.33
C LEU A 207 -29.76 -10.33 0.45
N ALA A 208 -29.68 -10.15 1.76
CA ALA A 208 -28.79 -10.86 2.68
C ALA A 208 -27.27 -10.72 2.40
N VAL A 209 -26.86 -9.83 1.51
CA VAL A 209 -25.47 -9.61 1.10
C VAL A 209 -24.79 -8.56 1.96
N VAL A 210 -25.45 -7.43 2.15
CA VAL A 210 -24.93 -6.31 2.98
C VAL A 210 -25.26 -6.46 4.45
N ASN A 211 -26.21 -7.32 4.77
CA ASN A 211 -26.60 -7.71 6.14
C ASN A 211 -27.37 -9.04 6.07
N PRO A 212 -27.16 -10.00 6.99
CA PRO A 212 -27.93 -11.25 7.03
C PRO A 212 -29.43 -11.05 7.19
N ASP A 213 -29.86 -9.96 7.83
CA ASP A 213 -31.29 -9.63 7.96
C ASP A 213 -31.80 -9.01 6.67
N VAL A 214 -32.55 -9.78 5.88
CA VAL A 214 -33.12 -9.38 4.58
C VAL A 214 -34.01 -8.12 4.65
N ARG A 215 -34.60 -7.83 5.82
CA ARG A 215 -35.43 -6.62 6.02
C ARG A 215 -34.62 -5.33 5.94
N LYS A 216 -33.30 -5.41 6.06
CA LYS A 216 -32.40 -4.26 5.92
C LYS A 216 -32.09 -3.91 4.47
N GLY A 217 -32.67 -4.65 3.52
CA GLY A 217 -32.55 -4.35 2.11
C GLY A 217 -31.18 -4.60 1.51
N THR A 218 -30.89 -3.89 0.43
CA THR A 218 -29.73 -4.08 -0.45
C THR A 218 -28.72 -2.94 -0.39
N ILE A 219 -28.97 -1.92 0.42
CA ILE A 219 -28.08 -0.75 0.58
C ILE A 219 -27.55 -0.71 2.01
N ARG A 220 -26.27 -0.48 2.15
CA ARG A 220 -25.60 -0.30 3.43
C ARG A 220 -24.88 1.05 3.45
N GLU A 221 -25.22 1.87 4.43
CA GLU A 221 -24.51 3.10 4.76
C GLU A 221 -23.82 2.95 6.10
N ARG A 222 -22.57 3.39 6.19
CA ARG A 222 -21.79 3.34 7.43
C ARG A 222 -20.91 4.57 7.55
N THR A 223 -20.79 5.03 8.77
CA THR A 223 -19.84 6.07 9.19
C THR A 223 -18.99 5.52 10.32
N TRP A 224 -17.71 5.78 10.25
CA TRP A 224 -16.75 5.42 11.28
C TRP A 224 -15.78 6.56 11.55
N THR A 225 -15.54 6.83 12.82
CA THR A 225 -14.57 7.83 13.27
C THR A 225 -13.59 7.16 14.23
N THR A 226 -12.31 7.42 14.04
CA THR A 226 -11.25 6.85 14.88
C THR A 226 -10.04 7.76 14.94
N LEU A 227 -9.18 7.54 15.93
CA LEU A 227 -7.81 8.03 15.93
C LEU A 227 -6.92 6.95 15.28
N GLN A 228 -6.65 7.13 13.98
CA GLN A 228 -5.96 6.13 13.18
C GLN A 228 -4.48 6.02 13.53
N GLU A 229 -3.80 7.17 13.65
CA GLU A 229 -2.43 7.23 14.17
C GLU A 229 -2.40 8.03 15.47
N TRP A 230 -1.59 7.53 16.36
CA TRP A 230 -1.20 8.22 17.59
C TRP A 230 0.10 7.61 18.10
N PHE A 231 1.19 8.32 17.97
CA PHE A 231 2.48 7.82 18.41
C PHE A 231 3.39 8.93 18.91
N GLY A 232 4.31 8.52 19.77
CA GLY A 232 5.51 9.27 20.13
C GLY A 232 6.74 8.63 19.51
N GLU A 233 7.67 9.45 19.08
CA GLU A 233 8.99 9.06 18.58
C GLU A 233 10.07 9.81 19.35
N TYR A 234 11.16 9.13 19.65
CA TYR A 234 12.32 9.70 20.33
C TYR A 234 13.60 9.17 19.70
N LYS A 235 14.49 10.07 19.34
CA LYS A 235 15.84 9.74 18.86
C LYS A 235 16.71 9.35 20.04
N ILE A 236 17.18 8.11 20.04
CA ILE A 236 18.00 7.56 21.12
C ILE A 236 19.44 8.06 21.00
N ALA A 237 19.98 8.06 19.77
CA ALA A 237 21.35 8.45 19.51
C ALA A 237 21.56 8.93 18.07
N ASP A 238 22.48 9.86 17.90
CA ASP A 238 23.16 10.11 16.63
C ASP A 238 24.37 9.17 16.56
N LEU A 239 24.47 8.38 15.48
CA LEU A 239 25.47 7.30 15.36
C LEU A 239 26.69 7.73 14.55
N SER A 240 26.55 8.75 13.70
CA SER A 240 27.65 9.30 12.93
C SER A 240 27.44 10.79 12.57
N PRO A 241 28.52 11.50 12.17
CA PRO A 241 28.42 12.85 11.64
C PRO A 241 27.66 12.95 10.31
N GLN A 242 27.38 11.83 9.65
CA GLN A 242 26.61 11.75 8.40
C GLN A 242 25.11 11.59 8.63
N TYR A 243 24.61 11.97 9.81
CA TYR A 243 23.21 11.89 10.22
C TYR A 243 22.67 10.47 10.38
N ASP A 244 23.55 9.49 10.58
CA ASP A 244 23.12 8.18 11.02
C ASP A 244 22.55 8.26 12.43
N PHE A 245 21.45 7.58 12.67
CA PHE A 245 20.72 7.70 13.92
C PHE A 245 20.01 6.40 14.30
N MET A 246 19.56 6.36 15.53
CA MET A 246 18.66 5.33 16.05
C MET A 246 17.52 5.97 16.83
N SER A 247 16.28 5.61 16.46
CA SER A 247 15.05 6.11 17.08
C SER A 247 14.12 5.00 17.52
N ILE A 248 13.32 5.28 18.53
CA ILE A 248 12.23 4.42 18.97
C ILE A 248 10.89 5.14 18.74
N ARG A 249 9.89 4.40 18.25
CA ARG A 249 8.53 4.89 18.08
C ARG A 249 7.54 3.97 18.76
N VAL A 250 6.61 4.54 19.52
CA VAL A 250 5.63 3.81 20.31
C VAL A 250 4.24 4.38 20.07
N GLY A 251 3.28 3.53 19.77
CA GLY A 251 1.89 3.90 19.51
C GLY A 251 1.32 3.28 18.25
N SER A 252 0.14 3.75 17.83
CA SER A 252 -0.46 3.36 16.55
C SER A 252 0.24 4.09 15.41
N GLN A 253 0.93 3.34 14.59
CA GLN A 253 1.82 3.83 13.55
C GLN A 253 1.66 3.03 12.26
N PRO A 254 1.76 3.65 11.09
CA PRO A 254 1.79 2.95 9.83
C PRO A 254 3.14 2.25 9.64
N PHE A 255 3.09 1.07 9.03
CA PHE A 255 4.27 0.32 8.66
C PHE A 255 4.01 -0.55 7.43
N VAL A 256 4.93 -0.52 6.50
CA VAL A 256 4.99 -1.44 5.35
C VAL A 256 6.31 -2.18 5.43
N SER A 257 6.27 -3.49 5.41
CA SER A 257 7.44 -4.31 5.72
C SER A 257 8.35 -4.59 4.55
N ASP A 258 7.92 -4.30 3.33
CA ASP A 258 8.67 -4.50 2.09
C ASP A 258 8.29 -3.47 1.03
N PHE A 259 8.96 -3.50 -0.14
CA PHE A 259 8.75 -2.51 -1.20
C PHE A 259 7.35 -2.53 -1.84
N ARG A 260 6.63 -3.65 -1.75
CA ARG A 260 5.37 -3.88 -2.47
C ARG A 260 4.20 -4.28 -1.58
N GLY A 261 4.40 -4.41 -0.27
CA GLY A 261 3.35 -4.77 0.69
C GLY A 261 2.89 -6.22 0.61
N PHE A 262 3.78 -7.16 0.28
CA PHE A 262 3.43 -8.58 0.11
C PHE A 262 3.08 -9.28 1.42
N ILE A 263 3.67 -8.88 2.55
CA ILE A 263 3.49 -9.57 3.83
C ILE A 263 2.70 -8.75 4.82
N PHE A 264 3.13 -7.51 5.05
CA PHE A 264 2.52 -6.65 6.05
C PHE A 264 2.53 -5.18 5.60
N SER A 265 1.33 -4.60 5.51
CA SER A 265 1.12 -3.19 5.25
C SER A 265 -0.11 -2.73 6.01
N ASP A 266 0.07 -2.03 7.13
CA ASP A 266 -1.04 -1.63 8.00
C ASP A 266 -0.65 -0.47 8.93
N VAL A 267 -1.68 0.13 9.57
CA VAL A 267 -1.53 1.08 10.68
C VAL A 267 -1.92 0.37 11.95
N ASN A 268 -0.96 0.14 12.85
CA ASN A 268 -1.25 -0.62 14.06
C ASN A 268 -0.45 -0.18 15.27
N ARG A 269 -0.96 -0.55 16.44
CA ARG A 269 -0.32 -0.28 17.73
C ARG A 269 0.91 -1.15 17.92
N GLY A 270 2.05 -0.51 18.19
CA GLY A 270 3.30 -1.24 18.38
C GLY A 270 4.45 -0.39 18.88
N VAL A 271 5.60 -1.04 18.97
CA VAL A 271 6.91 -0.44 19.25
C VAL A 271 7.82 -0.74 18.08
N ARG A 272 8.53 0.27 17.62
CA ARG A 272 9.49 0.15 16.52
C ARG A 272 10.80 0.83 16.89
N LEU A 273 11.89 0.09 16.83
CA LEU A 273 13.26 0.57 16.86
C LEU A 273 13.78 0.61 15.42
N PHE A 274 14.26 1.75 14.97
CA PHE A 274 14.69 1.94 13.60
C PHE A 274 15.80 2.97 13.49
N GLY A 275 16.49 2.94 12.38
CA GLY A 275 17.55 3.90 12.11
C GLY A 275 18.28 3.62 10.82
N ASN A 276 19.34 4.37 10.62
CA ASN A 276 20.24 4.20 9.49
C ASN A 276 21.69 4.18 9.94
N LEU A 277 22.53 3.62 9.09
CA LEU A 277 23.97 3.42 9.30
C LEU A 277 24.69 3.66 7.96
N ASP A 278 25.98 3.89 8.04
CA ASP A 278 26.90 4.00 6.91
C ASP A 278 26.48 5.10 5.92
N GLY A 279 26.25 6.31 6.44
CA GLY A 279 25.84 7.46 5.65
C GLY A 279 24.48 7.24 4.97
N ASN A 280 23.51 6.70 5.69
CA ASN A 280 22.17 6.36 5.24
C ASN A 280 22.08 5.23 4.18
N ARG A 281 23.15 4.47 3.96
CA ARG A 281 23.14 3.33 3.02
C ARG A 281 22.49 2.07 3.56
N THR A 282 22.55 1.89 4.88
CA THR A 282 21.93 0.76 5.57
C THR A 282 20.82 1.27 6.46
N GLN A 283 19.61 0.75 6.29
CA GLN A 283 18.46 1.07 7.14
C GLN A 283 17.97 -0.20 7.80
N PHE A 284 17.54 -0.10 9.05
CA PHE A 284 17.02 -1.25 9.79
C PHE A 284 15.73 -0.90 10.54
N ASN A 285 14.90 -1.92 10.74
CA ASN A 285 13.73 -1.86 11.59
C ASN A 285 13.62 -3.15 12.42
N LEU A 286 13.33 -2.97 13.70
CA LEU A 286 12.86 -4.01 14.59
C LEU A 286 11.51 -3.54 15.14
N ALA A 287 10.43 -4.21 14.79
CA ALA A 287 9.09 -3.79 15.14
C ALA A 287 8.32 -4.93 15.81
N TYR A 288 7.51 -4.57 16.78
CA TYR A 288 6.53 -5.47 17.39
C TYR A 288 5.19 -4.77 17.41
N PHE A 289 4.19 -5.42 16.81
CA PHE A 289 2.82 -4.92 16.74
C PHE A 289 1.89 -5.87 17.49
N ARG A 290 1.03 -5.29 18.31
CA ARG A 290 -0.15 -5.95 18.84
C ARG A 290 -1.36 -5.38 18.13
N GLN A 291 -1.98 -6.21 17.28
CA GLN A 291 -2.97 -5.79 16.32
C GLN A 291 -4.24 -5.25 17.00
N LEU A 292 -4.79 -4.20 16.40
CA LEU A 292 -6.14 -3.71 16.68
C LEU A 292 -7.12 -4.34 15.68
N GLU A 293 -8.34 -4.59 16.12
CA GLU A 293 -9.42 -4.95 15.21
C GLU A 293 -9.69 -3.81 14.23
N LYS A 294 -10.01 -4.18 13.00
CA LYS A 294 -10.44 -3.23 11.98
C LYS A 294 -11.96 -3.10 11.94
N GLU A 295 -12.44 -1.91 11.64
CA GLU A 295 -13.84 -1.73 11.30
C GLU A 295 -14.08 -2.28 9.89
N THR A 296 -15.16 -3.05 9.72
CA THR A 296 -15.40 -3.89 8.54
C THR A 296 -15.46 -3.13 7.23
N ASN A 297 -16.10 -1.97 7.24
CA ASN A 297 -16.47 -1.26 6.02
C ASN A 297 -15.47 -0.16 5.65
N SER A 298 -14.92 0.52 6.65
CA SER A 298 -13.90 1.56 6.48
C SER A 298 -12.48 1.01 6.49
N GLN A 299 -12.27 -0.18 7.05
CA GLN A 299 -10.96 -0.82 7.28
C GLN A 299 -10.04 -0.04 8.25
N LEU A 300 -10.56 1.01 8.87
CA LEU A 300 -9.85 1.80 9.85
C LEU A 300 -9.77 1.07 11.19
N ASN A 301 -8.84 1.50 12.04
CA ASN A 301 -8.66 0.94 13.36
C ASN A 301 -9.90 1.11 14.25
N THR A 302 -10.14 0.11 15.06
CA THR A 302 -10.91 0.23 16.30
C THR A 302 -9.93 0.34 17.48
N PHE A 303 -10.44 0.50 18.71
CA PHE A 303 -9.62 0.39 19.92
C PHE A 303 -9.65 -1.00 20.55
N TYR A 304 -10.31 -1.97 19.91
CA TYR A 304 -10.38 -3.34 20.38
C TYR A 304 -9.12 -4.12 20.00
N ASP A 305 -8.62 -4.90 20.93
CA ASP A 305 -7.49 -5.79 20.74
C ASP A 305 -7.90 -7.00 19.92
N ARG A 306 -7.13 -7.35 18.88
CA ARG A 306 -7.37 -8.53 18.05
C ARG A 306 -6.79 -9.81 18.64
N ASN A 307 -5.87 -9.70 19.60
CA ASN A 307 -5.08 -10.81 20.14
C ASN A 307 -4.18 -11.49 19.07
N GLN A 308 -3.66 -10.68 18.17
CA GLN A 308 -2.66 -11.07 17.18
C GLN A 308 -1.37 -10.27 17.42
N ASN A 309 -0.25 -10.98 17.47
CA ASN A 309 1.06 -10.42 17.71
C ASN A 309 1.94 -10.63 16.47
N ILE A 310 2.63 -9.57 16.05
CA ILE A 310 3.50 -9.59 14.87
C ILE A 310 4.83 -8.99 15.27
N ALA A 311 5.93 -9.73 15.02
CA ALA A 311 7.27 -9.20 15.14
C ALA A 311 7.91 -9.14 13.75
N ILE A 312 8.61 -8.05 13.45
CA ILE A 312 9.23 -7.81 12.15
C ILE A 312 10.66 -7.32 12.37
N ALA A 313 11.61 -7.95 11.69
CA ALA A 313 12.97 -7.46 11.56
C ALA A 313 13.30 -7.35 10.08
N ASN A 314 13.73 -6.16 9.63
CA ASN A 314 14.20 -6.00 8.26
C ASN A 314 15.41 -5.07 8.18
N ILE A 315 16.23 -5.29 7.18
CA ILE A 315 17.39 -4.51 6.84
C ILE A 315 17.39 -4.22 5.35
N TYR A 316 17.66 -2.98 5.01
CA TYR A 316 17.79 -2.51 3.64
C TYR A 316 19.23 -2.07 3.40
N ARG A 317 19.78 -2.44 2.26
CA ARG A 317 21.10 -1.99 1.82
C ARG A 317 20.97 -1.31 0.46
N GLN A 318 21.20 0.00 0.45
CA GLN A 318 21.24 0.80 -0.78
C GLN A 318 22.55 0.55 -1.53
N ASP A 319 22.53 0.74 -2.84
CA ASP A 319 23.66 0.51 -3.74
C ASP A 319 24.28 -0.89 -3.56
N PHE A 320 23.42 -1.89 -3.32
CA PHE A 320 23.85 -3.26 -3.13
C PHE A 320 24.26 -3.87 -4.47
N ILE A 321 25.56 -4.14 -4.64
CA ILE A 321 26.20 -4.62 -5.87
C ILE A 321 26.21 -3.55 -6.98
N TRP A 322 25.08 -2.90 -7.30
CA TRP A 322 24.96 -1.85 -8.31
C TRP A 322 24.43 -0.54 -7.72
N PRO A 323 24.98 0.61 -8.16
CA PRO A 323 24.39 1.90 -7.79
C PRO A 323 22.93 2.02 -8.22
N GLY A 324 22.08 2.52 -7.31
CA GLY A 324 20.63 2.68 -7.56
C GLY A 324 19.78 1.45 -7.33
N TYR A 325 20.37 0.33 -6.89
CA TYR A 325 19.64 -0.87 -6.50
C TYR A 325 19.72 -1.09 -4.99
N THR A 326 18.56 -1.28 -4.35
CA THR A 326 18.43 -1.54 -2.92
C THR A 326 17.98 -2.97 -2.69
N ALA A 327 18.75 -3.72 -1.88
CA ALA A 327 18.37 -5.04 -1.42
C ALA A 327 17.77 -4.99 -0.02
N GLN A 328 16.86 -5.90 0.27
CA GLN A 328 16.23 -6.09 1.57
C GLN A 328 16.30 -7.55 1.99
N ALA A 329 16.63 -7.78 3.26
CA ALA A 329 16.39 -9.04 3.96
C ALA A 329 15.38 -8.81 5.08
N SER A 330 14.45 -9.73 5.28
CA SER A 330 13.40 -9.58 6.28
C SER A 330 13.02 -10.89 6.96
N PHE A 331 12.59 -10.76 8.20
CA PHE A 331 11.97 -11.81 9.00
C PHE A 331 10.67 -11.28 9.58
N HIS A 332 9.61 -12.09 9.49
CA HIS A 332 8.33 -11.77 10.12
C HIS A 332 7.88 -12.96 10.96
N TYR A 333 7.31 -12.67 12.09
CA TYR A 333 6.62 -13.63 12.95
C TYR A 333 5.19 -13.18 13.15
N ASN A 334 4.23 -14.05 12.92
CA ASN A 334 2.81 -13.84 13.12
C ASN A 334 2.26 -14.91 14.07
N ASN A 335 1.59 -14.48 15.14
CA ASN A 335 0.86 -15.35 16.04
C ASN A 335 -0.56 -14.80 16.21
N ASP A 336 -1.49 -15.38 15.47
CA ASP A 336 -2.92 -15.05 15.53
C ASP A 336 -3.64 -16.07 16.42
N ALA A 337 -4.02 -15.64 17.62
CA ALA A 337 -4.60 -16.49 18.64
C ALA A 337 -6.06 -16.88 18.33
N PRO A 338 -6.54 -18.02 18.85
CA PRO A 338 -7.93 -18.42 18.69
C PRO A 338 -8.91 -17.35 19.17
N SER A 339 -9.89 -17.02 18.35
CA SER A 339 -10.91 -16.03 18.70
C SER A 339 -12.20 -16.25 17.92
N THR A 340 -13.31 -15.71 18.43
CA THR A 340 -14.59 -15.63 17.70
C THR A 340 -14.90 -14.17 17.44
N ARG A 341 -15.15 -13.84 16.17
CA ARG A 341 -15.47 -12.48 15.75
C ARG A 341 -16.58 -12.47 14.71
N PHE A 342 -17.60 -11.69 14.99
CA PHE A 342 -18.57 -11.24 13.99
C PHE A 342 -18.20 -9.82 13.55
N ASP A 343 -18.33 -9.58 12.28
CA ASP A 343 -18.08 -8.27 11.72
C ASP A 343 -19.23 -7.28 12.05
N LYS A 344 -19.08 -6.03 11.62
CA LYS A 344 -20.08 -4.98 11.84
C LYS A 344 -21.39 -5.23 11.09
N ASN A 345 -21.37 -6.11 10.08
CA ASN A 345 -22.54 -6.50 9.29
C ASN A 345 -23.18 -7.82 9.80
N ASN A 346 -22.72 -8.35 10.95
CA ASN A 346 -23.16 -9.58 11.59
C ASN A 346 -22.81 -10.88 10.84
N PHE A 347 -21.75 -10.86 10.03
CA PHE A 347 -21.18 -12.08 9.47
C PHE A 347 -20.04 -12.60 10.32
N LEU A 348 -19.92 -13.92 10.45
CA LEU A 348 -18.79 -14.56 11.14
C LEU A 348 -17.52 -14.40 10.31
N VAL A 349 -16.45 -13.88 10.91
CA VAL A 349 -15.14 -13.67 10.26
C VAL A 349 -14.00 -14.47 10.89
N ARG A 350 -14.14 -14.85 12.13
CA ARG A 350 -13.26 -15.77 12.87
C ARG A 350 -14.06 -16.62 13.82
N PRO A 351 -13.87 -17.94 13.81
CA PRO A 351 -13.19 -18.71 12.76
C PRO A 351 -13.84 -18.51 11.41
N ASP A 352 -13.13 -18.89 10.33
CA ASP A 352 -13.68 -18.78 8.98
C ASP A 352 -15.02 -19.55 8.88
N PRO A 353 -16.05 -18.97 8.24
CA PRO A 353 -17.35 -19.61 8.09
C PRO A 353 -17.35 -20.67 6.99
N ALA A 354 -16.40 -21.57 7.02
CA ALA A 354 -16.20 -22.65 6.08
C ALA A 354 -15.66 -23.88 6.82
N GLY A 355 -16.06 -25.07 6.42
CA GLY A 355 -15.58 -26.31 7.00
C GLY A 355 -15.88 -26.43 8.52
N VAL A 356 -14.85 -26.53 9.33
CA VAL A 356 -14.97 -26.69 10.79
C VAL A 356 -14.94 -25.34 11.48
N PHE A 357 -16.08 -24.88 11.98
CA PHE A 357 -16.26 -23.58 12.66
C PHE A 357 -15.71 -23.61 14.09
N GLN A 358 -14.42 -23.78 14.23
CA GLN A 358 -13.77 -23.84 15.54
C GLN A 358 -12.59 -22.86 15.62
N PRO A 359 -12.53 -22.02 16.66
CA PRO A 359 -11.39 -21.13 16.85
C PRO A 359 -10.07 -21.88 16.86
N HIS A 360 -9.10 -21.40 16.10
CA HIS A 360 -7.79 -22.03 15.94
C HIS A 360 -6.68 -20.98 16.02
N ARG A 361 -5.44 -21.44 16.15
CA ARG A 361 -4.24 -20.61 16.19
C ARG A 361 -3.48 -20.77 14.90
N VAL A 362 -3.11 -19.66 14.28
CA VAL A 362 -2.17 -19.61 13.15
C VAL A 362 -0.87 -18.99 13.64
N GLU A 363 0.22 -19.75 13.54
CA GLU A 363 1.56 -19.32 13.86
C GLU A 363 2.45 -19.48 12.62
N ALA A 364 2.94 -18.35 12.09
CA ALA A 364 3.69 -18.34 10.85
C ALA A 364 4.94 -17.46 10.95
N TYR A 365 6.03 -17.94 10.32
CA TYR A 365 7.31 -17.27 10.20
C TYR A 365 7.58 -17.03 8.71
N TYR A 366 7.98 -15.82 8.34
CA TYR A 366 8.31 -15.51 6.96
C TYR A 366 9.77 -15.08 6.86
N LEU A 367 10.51 -15.74 5.99
CA LEU A 367 11.86 -15.36 5.60
C LEU A 367 11.79 -14.71 4.22
N GLY A 368 12.25 -13.48 4.10
CA GLY A 368 12.11 -12.69 2.89
C GLY A 368 13.42 -12.12 2.37
N LEU A 369 13.55 -12.13 1.05
CA LEU A 369 14.55 -11.40 0.28
C LEU A 369 13.84 -10.57 -0.77
N ALA A 370 14.08 -9.28 -0.82
CA ALA A 370 13.47 -8.41 -1.80
C ALA A 370 14.49 -7.39 -2.34
N GLY A 371 14.18 -6.79 -3.45
CA GLY A 371 14.99 -5.73 -4.01
C GLY A 371 14.18 -4.82 -4.90
N ASP A 372 14.58 -3.56 -4.95
CA ASP A 372 13.95 -2.54 -5.77
C ASP A 372 15.00 -1.51 -6.23
N GLY A 373 14.81 -0.97 -7.42
CA GLY A 373 15.70 0.04 -7.96
C GLY A 373 15.95 -0.12 -9.45
N HIS A 374 17.12 0.33 -9.91
CA HIS A 374 17.46 0.27 -11.34
C HIS A 374 18.87 -0.26 -11.58
N ILE A 375 19.05 -0.87 -12.72
CA ILE A 375 20.34 -1.31 -13.26
C ILE A 375 20.45 -0.73 -14.67
N GLY A 376 21.21 0.35 -14.83
CA GLY A 376 21.23 1.11 -16.07
C GLY A 376 19.86 1.74 -16.34
N ARG A 377 19.22 1.40 -17.47
CA ARG A 377 17.89 1.90 -17.87
C ARG A 377 16.74 0.97 -17.48
N TYR A 378 17.04 -0.18 -16.90
CA TYR A 378 16.03 -1.15 -16.49
C TYR A 378 15.72 -0.96 -15.01
N ASN A 379 14.46 -0.75 -14.69
CA ASN A 379 14.00 -0.80 -13.32
C ASN A 379 13.67 -2.26 -13.00
N ILE A 380 14.03 -2.68 -11.81
CA ILE A 380 13.78 -4.03 -11.29
C ILE A 380 13.17 -3.94 -9.90
N SER A 381 12.13 -4.71 -9.68
CA SER A 381 11.58 -4.96 -8.34
C SER A 381 11.32 -6.45 -8.21
N HIS A 382 11.77 -7.05 -7.13
CA HIS A 382 11.55 -8.47 -6.90
C HIS A 382 11.35 -8.78 -5.42
N ALA A 383 10.71 -9.90 -5.13
CA ALA A 383 10.56 -10.41 -3.79
C ALA A 383 10.48 -11.94 -3.81
N PHE A 384 11.05 -12.55 -2.79
CA PHE A 384 10.88 -13.97 -2.47
C PHE A 384 10.59 -14.09 -0.98
N TYR A 385 9.55 -14.85 -0.64
CA TYR A 385 9.20 -15.16 0.73
C TYR A 385 8.97 -16.66 0.91
N TRP A 386 9.45 -17.18 2.02
CA TRP A 386 9.15 -18.51 2.47
C TRP A 386 8.41 -18.43 3.81
N ALA A 387 7.17 -18.91 3.83
CA ALA A 387 6.33 -19.01 5.01
C ALA A 387 6.45 -20.41 5.62
N LEU A 388 6.78 -20.48 6.90
CA LEU A 388 6.89 -21.70 7.69
C LEU A 388 6.05 -21.56 8.95
N GLY A 389 5.50 -22.65 9.49
CA GLY A 389 4.75 -22.55 10.74
C GLY A 389 3.79 -23.69 10.98
N ARG A 390 2.72 -23.39 11.69
CA ARG A 390 1.64 -24.33 12.00
C ARG A 390 0.29 -23.65 12.12
N ASP A 391 -0.75 -24.37 11.72
CA ASP A 391 -2.13 -24.07 12.01
C ASP A 391 -2.66 -25.16 12.97
N SER A 392 -3.19 -24.78 14.11
CA SER A 392 -3.66 -25.74 15.12
C SER A 392 -4.87 -26.56 14.65
N ARG A 393 -5.66 -26.01 13.73
CA ARG A 393 -6.78 -26.68 13.07
C ARG A 393 -7.28 -25.82 11.90
N ASN A 394 -6.86 -26.12 10.71
CA ASN A 394 -7.35 -25.41 9.54
C ASN A 394 -8.85 -25.67 9.33
N PRO A 395 -9.69 -24.65 9.08
CA PRO A 395 -11.13 -24.84 8.90
C PRO A 395 -11.51 -25.75 7.73
N ILE A 396 -10.78 -25.70 6.63
CA ILE A 396 -11.06 -26.49 5.41
C ILE A 396 -10.55 -27.92 5.57
N ALA A 397 -9.31 -28.08 6.04
CA ALA A 397 -8.73 -29.39 6.30
C ALA A 397 -9.35 -30.12 7.50
N GLY A 398 -9.86 -29.37 8.48
CA GLY A 398 -10.43 -29.91 9.72
C GLY A 398 -9.40 -30.52 10.70
N ILE A 399 -8.11 -30.44 10.38
CA ILE A 399 -7.00 -31.04 11.12
C ILE A 399 -5.88 -30.02 11.38
N PRO A 400 -4.97 -30.28 12.35
CA PRO A 400 -3.73 -29.52 12.49
C PRO A 400 -2.83 -29.70 11.27
N GLN A 401 -2.15 -28.61 10.87
CA GLN A 401 -1.27 -28.61 9.72
C GLN A 401 0.05 -27.90 10.01
N SER A 402 1.12 -28.40 9.39
CA SER A 402 2.39 -27.69 9.26
C SER A 402 2.36 -26.82 7.99
N ILE A 403 2.87 -25.59 8.10
CA ILE A 403 2.88 -24.62 7.00
C ILE A 403 4.25 -24.64 6.32
N SER A 404 4.26 -24.74 4.99
CA SER A 404 5.44 -24.50 4.15
C SER A 404 5.01 -23.99 2.79
N ALA A 405 5.02 -22.65 2.61
CA ALA A 405 4.47 -21.99 1.45
C ALA A 405 5.42 -20.91 0.92
N GLN A 406 5.33 -20.59 -0.36
CA GLN A 406 6.27 -19.70 -1.03
C GLN A 406 5.56 -18.64 -1.87
N LEU A 407 6.17 -17.43 -1.89
CA LEU A 407 5.84 -16.35 -2.84
C LEU A 407 7.11 -15.94 -3.57
N ALA A 408 7.01 -15.77 -4.88
CA ALA A 408 8.04 -15.16 -5.69
C ALA A 408 7.40 -14.15 -6.64
N ALA A 409 7.98 -12.94 -6.74
CA ALA A 409 7.52 -11.90 -7.63
C ALA A 409 8.69 -11.18 -8.27
N VAL A 410 8.53 -10.80 -9.54
CA VAL A 410 9.50 -9.99 -10.28
C VAL A 410 8.76 -9.03 -11.21
N GLU A 411 9.19 -7.79 -11.22
CA GLU A 411 8.75 -6.78 -12.17
C GLU A 411 9.96 -6.14 -12.80
N LEU A 412 9.95 -6.04 -14.13
CA LEU A 412 10.95 -5.35 -14.91
C LEU A 412 10.26 -4.24 -15.69
N SER A 413 10.85 -3.05 -15.69
CA SER A 413 10.38 -1.98 -16.55
C SER A 413 11.54 -1.24 -17.23
N TYR A 414 11.21 -0.65 -18.37
CA TYR A 414 12.13 0.12 -19.18
C TYR A 414 11.51 1.47 -19.52
N ASP A 415 12.21 2.54 -19.14
CA ASP A 415 11.78 3.90 -19.41
C ASP A 415 12.36 4.40 -20.73
N ARG A 416 11.45 4.79 -21.65
CA ARG A 416 11.82 5.41 -22.91
C ARG A 416 11.07 6.73 -23.08
N ASP A 417 11.77 7.83 -22.82
CA ASP A 417 11.24 9.18 -22.84
C ASP A 417 9.99 9.33 -21.94
N TRP A 418 8.82 9.47 -22.53
CA TRP A 418 7.54 9.62 -21.85
C TRP A 418 6.73 8.32 -21.71
N VAL A 419 7.31 7.19 -22.11
CA VAL A 419 6.66 5.87 -22.03
C VAL A 419 7.50 4.92 -21.19
N ARG A 420 6.85 4.24 -20.25
CA ARG A 420 7.40 3.11 -19.50
C ARG A 420 6.75 1.82 -19.98
N PHE A 421 7.53 0.86 -20.38
CA PHE A 421 7.08 -0.51 -20.61
C PHE A 421 7.37 -1.37 -19.40
N ARG A 422 6.43 -2.21 -19.02
CA ARG A 422 6.51 -3.05 -17.84
C ARG A 422 6.08 -4.49 -18.12
N THR A 423 6.79 -5.45 -17.52
CA THR A 423 6.36 -6.83 -17.44
C THR A 423 6.57 -7.35 -16.02
N SER A 424 5.62 -8.12 -15.52
CA SER A 424 5.68 -8.64 -14.16
C SER A 424 5.22 -10.09 -14.11
N GLY A 425 5.83 -10.85 -13.20
CA GLY A 425 5.41 -12.22 -12.87
C GLY A 425 5.32 -12.41 -11.37
N MET A 426 4.26 -13.06 -10.90
CA MET A 426 4.09 -13.41 -9.49
C MET A 426 3.61 -14.86 -9.37
N TYR A 427 4.22 -15.56 -8.44
CA TYR A 427 3.87 -16.90 -8.02
C TYR A 427 3.55 -16.89 -6.52
N GLN A 428 2.41 -17.42 -6.17
CA GLN A 428 2.04 -17.81 -4.80
C GLN A 428 1.71 -19.29 -4.83
N SER A 429 2.40 -20.10 -4.04
CA SER A 429 2.15 -21.53 -3.99
C SER A 429 0.73 -21.84 -3.54
N GLY A 430 0.13 -22.89 -4.10
CA GLY A 430 -1.17 -23.43 -3.72
C GLY A 430 -1.05 -24.73 -2.94
N ASP A 431 -2.14 -25.09 -2.24
CA ASP A 431 -2.24 -26.36 -1.55
C ASP A 431 -2.82 -27.43 -2.49
N GLY A 432 -2.00 -28.45 -2.77
CA GLY A 432 -2.37 -29.55 -3.66
C GLY A 432 -3.10 -30.70 -2.98
N ASN A 433 -3.17 -30.73 -1.65
CA ASN A 433 -3.88 -31.76 -0.90
C ASN A 433 -4.33 -31.29 0.49
N PRO A 434 -5.51 -30.67 0.59
CA PRO A 434 -6.02 -30.14 1.86
C PRO A 434 -6.26 -31.20 2.94
N ASN A 435 -6.28 -32.49 2.58
CA ASN A 435 -6.55 -33.59 3.51
C ASN A 435 -5.28 -34.15 4.20
N ASN A 436 -4.10 -33.66 3.86
CA ASN A 436 -2.85 -34.05 4.51
C ASN A 436 -2.50 -33.11 5.67
N GLY A 437 -1.48 -33.41 6.44
CA GLY A 437 -1.00 -32.58 7.56
C GLY A 437 -0.13 -31.39 7.14
N GLN A 438 -0.10 -31.01 5.87
CA GLN A 438 0.72 -29.91 5.33
C GLN A 438 -0.14 -28.90 4.60
N ALA A 439 0.03 -27.62 4.89
CA ALA A 439 -0.56 -26.51 4.20
C ALA A 439 0.50 -25.78 3.37
N THR A 440 0.36 -25.78 2.05
CA THR A 440 1.36 -25.27 1.11
C THR A 440 0.91 -24.06 0.33
N GLY A 441 -0.30 -23.56 0.55
CA GLY A 441 -0.83 -22.35 -0.08
C GLY A 441 -0.32 -21.09 0.61
N PHE A 442 0.31 -20.19 -0.14
CA PHE A 442 0.86 -18.98 0.44
C PHE A 442 -0.24 -17.96 0.81
N ASP A 443 -0.12 -17.37 2.00
CA ASP A 443 -0.92 -16.24 2.44
C ASP A 443 -0.07 -15.25 3.26
N GLY A 444 -0.34 -13.96 3.14
CA GLY A 444 0.30 -12.89 3.92
C GLY A 444 -0.33 -12.69 5.28
N ILE A 445 0.18 -11.74 6.05
CA ILE A 445 -0.39 -11.37 7.36
C ILE A 445 -1.56 -10.40 7.15
N ILE A 446 -1.23 -9.16 6.75
CA ILE A 446 -2.14 -8.14 6.26
C ILE A 446 -1.45 -7.51 5.06
N ASP A 447 -1.55 -8.16 3.93
CA ASP A 447 -0.90 -7.75 2.71
C ASP A 447 -1.76 -6.71 1.97
N GLN A 448 -1.09 -5.72 1.40
CA GLN A 448 -1.66 -4.72 0.50
C GLN A 448 -0.77 -4.63 -0.73
N THR A 449 -0.82 -5.67 -1.52
CA THR A 449 0.11 -5.89 -2.62
C THR A 449 -0.04 -4.84 -3.72
N ASN A 450 1.01 -4.06 -3.95
CA ASN A 450 1.11 -3.16 -5.08
C ASN A 450 1.90 -3.81 -6.21
N PHE A 451 1.23 -4.62 -7.05
CA PHE A 451 1.87 -5.41 -8.09
C PHE A 451 0.91 -5.77 -9.23
N GLY A 452 1.42 -5.94 -10.46
CA GLY A 452 0.63 -6.39 -11.60
C GLY A 452 -0.38 -5.36 -12.12
N GLY A 453 -0.08 -4.08 -11.99
CA GLY A 453 -0.88 -2.98 -12.56
C GLY A 453 -1.84 -2.32 -11.57
N GLU A 454 -1.78 -1.01 -11.60
CA GLU A 454 -2.43 -0.12 -10.65
C GLU A 454 -3.96 -0.18 -10.72
N PHE A 455 -4.52 -0.15 -11.92
CA PHE A 455 -5.96 -0.13 -12.15
C PHE A 455 -6.54 -1.51 -12.46
N SER A 456 -5.76 -2.57 -12.27
CA SER A 456 -6.17 -3.93 -12.60
C SER A 456 -7.37 -4.40 -11.76
N PHE A 457 -8.23 -5.19 -12.39
CA PHE A 457 -9.44 -5.71 -11.76
C PHE A 457 -9.08 -6.60 -10.55
N TRP A 458 -8.08 -7.48 -10.71
CA TRP A 458 -7.67 -8.40 -9.66
C TRP A 458 -7.20 -7.68 -8.40
N ARG A 459 -6.56 -6.53 -8.57
CA ARG A 459 -6.04 -5.73 -7.46
C ARG A 459 -7.13 -4.89 -6.79
N ARG A 460 -8.04 -4.30 -7.58
CA ARG A 460 -9.09 -3.41 -7.07
C ARG A 460 -10.28 -4.16 -6.50
N GLN A 461 -10.62 -5.33 -7.06
CA GLN A 461 -11.86 -6.00 -6.72
C GLN A 461 -11.65 -7.17 -5.79
N ARG A 462 -12.49 -7.28 -4.77
CA ARG A 462 -12.57 -8.45 -3.94
C ARG A 462 -13.69 -9.36 -4.44
N ILE A 463 -13.33 -10.58 -4.81
CA ILE A 463 -14.26 -11.60 -5.30
C ILE A 463 -14.19 -12.82 -4.36
N PRO A 464 -14.85 -12.77 -3.19
CA PRO A 464 -14.82 -13.88 -2.26
C PRO A 464 -15.70 -15.04 -2.76
N LEU A 465 -15.27 -16.25 -2.53
CA LEU A 465 -16.11 -17.43 -2.69
C LEU A 465 -17.04 -17.61 -1.48
N PHE A 466 -16.59 -17.20 -0.31
CA PHE A 466 -17.36 -17.11 0.93
C PHE A 466 -16.85 -15.93 1.77
N GLY A 467 -17.57 -15.61 2.85
CA GLY A 467 -17.18 -14.57 3.80
C GLY A 467 -17.76 -13.20 3.47
N VAL A 468 -17.22 -12.16 4.10
CA VAL A 468 -17.90 -10.88 4.29
C VAL A 468 -17.31 -9.71 3.50
N GLY A 469 -16.29 -9.91 2.78
CA GLY A 469 -15.47 -8.84 2.22
C GLY A 469 -16.02 -8.18 0.96
N LEU A 470 -17.24 -7.68 0.97
CA LEU A 470 -17.81 -6.91 -0.14
C LEU A 470 -17.45 -5.43 -0.04
N THR A 471 -16.24 -5.12 0.33
CA THR A 471 -15.69 -3.76 0.30
C THR A 471 -14.74 -3.63 -0.89
N ASN A 472 -14.35 -2.42 -1.17
CA ASN A 472 -13.33 -2.14 -2.16
C ASN A 472 -11.95 -2.42 -1.56
N ASP A 473 -11.49 -3.64 -1.68
CA ASP A 473 -10.23 -4.12 -1.12
C ASP A 473 -9.50 -4.95 -2.17
N GLN A 474 -8.20 -5.10 -2.02
CA GLN A 474 -7.38 -5.84 -2.98
C GLN A 474 -7.93 -7.24 -3.20
N SER A 475 -8.05 -7.64 -4.45
CA SER A 475 -8.61 -8.92 -4.81
C SER A 475 -7.60 -10.04 -4.61
N GLN A 476 -8.06 -11.10 -3.95
CA GLN A 476 -7.43 -12.41 -3.98
C GLN A 476 -8.51 -13.38 -4.43
N TYR A 477 -8.53 -13.77 -5.68
CA TYR A 477 -9.59 -14.63 -6.20
C TYR A 477 -9.62 -15.96 -5.46
N ALA A 478 -10.74 -16.23 -4.79
CA ALA A 478 -11.00 -17.49 -4.12
C ALA A 478 -9.86 -17.99 -3.20
N ASN A 479 -9.18 -17.08 -2.49
CA ASN A 479 -8.07 -17.44 -1.59
C ASN A 479 -8.51 -18.20 -0.32
N LEU A 480 -9.81 -18.46 -0.17
CA LEU A 480 -10.41 -19.17 0.95
C LEU A 480 -10.12 -18.56 2.33
N ARG A 481 -9.95 -17.26 2.38
CA ARG A 481 -9.87 -16.45 3.60
C ARG A 481 -11.18 -15.67 3.77
N SER A 482 -11.76 -15.69 4.96
CA SER A 482 -13.07 -15.05 5.23
C SER A 482 -13.04 -13.53 5.04
N SER A 483 -11.98 -12.90 5.51
CA SER A 483 -11.73 -11.46 5.38
C SER A 483 -10.23 -11.21 5.46
N ARG A 484 -9.71 -10.40 4.54
CA ARG A 484 -8.29 -10.08 4.49
C ARG A 484 -7.78 -9.35 5.73
N ILE A 485 -8.59 -8.45 6.28
CA ILE A 485 -8.22 -7.59 7.42
C ILE A 485 -8.75 -8.10 8.76
N GLN A 486 -9.79 -8.94 8.79
CA GLN A 486 -10.42 -9.44 10.01
C GLN A 486 -10.32 -10.95 10.17
N GLY A 487 -10.19 -11.71 9.06
CA GLY A 487 -9.97 -13.16 9.07
C GLY A 487 -8.51 -13.53 9.36
N GLN A 488 -8.28 -14.80 9.65
CA GLN A 488 -6.92 -15.35 9.86
C GLN A 488 -6.29 -15.71 8.52
N SER A 489 -4.95 -15.71 8.45
CA SER A 489 -4.23 -16.20 7.27
C SER A 489 -4.55 -17.67 7.04
N ASN A 490 -4.82 -18.05 5.80
CA ASN A 490 -5.22 -19.40 5.42
C ASN A 490 -4.22 -19.98 4.41
N PHE A 491 -3.47 -20.99 4.84
CA PHE A 491 -2.47 -21.66 4.01
C PHE A 491 -3.01 -22.88 3.26
N VAL A 492 -4.30 -23.19 3.42
CA VAL A 492 -5.04 -24.14 2.60
C VAL A 492 -5.81 -23.37 1.53
N ASN A 493 -5.12 -22.90 0.53
CA ASN A 493 -5.65 -22.04 -0.52
C ASN A 493 -5.08 -22.44 -1.89
N PRO A 494 -5.68 -21.97 -2.99
CA PRO A 494 -5.27 -22.40 -4.34
C PRO A 494 -3.95 -21.77 -4.82
N GLY A 495 -3.42 -20.74 -4.16
CA GLY A 495 -2.31 -19.96 -4.70
C GLY A 495 -2.66 -19.21 -5.98
N LEU A 496 -1.67 -18.51 -6.56
CA LEU A 496 -1.88 -17.67 -7.74
C LEU A 496 -0.62 -17.58 -8.60
N TRP A 497 -0.80 -17.73 -9.92
CA TRP A 497 0.13 -17.26 -10.93
C TRP A 497 -0.45 -16.03 -11.60
N LEU A 498 0.36 -14.96 -11.68
CA LEU A 498 0.03 -13.74 -12.40
C LEU A 498 1.16 -13.42 -13.38
N ILE A 499 0.79 -13.16 -14.63
CA ILE A 499 1.71 -12.68 -15.67
C ILE A 499 1.14 -11.37 -16.20
N ASN A 500 1.91 -10.29 -16.10
CA ASN A 500 1.52 -8.93 -16.49
C ASN A 500 2.34 -8.43 -17.65
N ALA A 501 1.70 -7.70 -18.53
CA ALA A 501 2.31 -6.77 -19.46
C ALA A 501 1.58 -5.43 -19.37
N GLY A 502 2.33 -4.35 -19.28
CA GLY A 502 1.77 -3.01 -19.14
C GLY A 502 2.63 -1.93 -19.76
N PHE A 503 2.02 -0.78 -19.95
CA PHE A 503 2.74 0.42 -20.33
C PHE A 503 2.07 1.64 -19.70
N ASP A 504 2.90 2.58 -19.29
CA ASP A 504 2.49 3.86 -18.72
C ASP A 504 2.97 4.97 -19.64
N MET A 505 2.16 6.01 -19.80
CA MET A 505 2.48 7.14 -20.69
C MET A 505 2.29 8.46 -19.95
N ASP A 506 3.35 9.23 -19.80
CA ASP A 506 3.29 10.62 -19.31
C ASP A 506 2.93 11.55 -20.48
N ILE A 507 1.64 11.58 -20.87
CA ILE A 507 1.12 12.32 -22.02
C ILE A 507 1.43 13.81 -21.90
N THR A 508 1.31 14.34 -20.70
CA THR A 508 1.77 15.66 -20.28
C THR A 508 2.30 15.56 -18.86
N PRO A 509 3.02 16.57 -18.33
CA PRO A 509 3.42 16.57 -16.93
C PRO A 509 2.26 16.46 -15.91
N ARG A 510 1.01 16.67 -16.37
CA ARG A 510 -0.20 16.60 -15.53
C ARG A 510 -1.05 15.37 -15.78
N PHE A 511 -0.87 14.68 -16.92
CA PHE A 511 -1.67 13.53 -17.31
C PHE A 511 -0.79 12.32 -17.55
N ARG A 512 -1.03 11.28 -16.79
CA ARG A 512 -0.43 9.97 -16.96
C ARG A 512 -1.49 8.94 -17.29
N SER A 513 -1.28 8.14 -18.31
CA SER A 513 -2.11 6.98 -18.64
C SER A 513 -1.40 5.70 -18.19
N ILE A 514 -2.13 4.79 -17.57
CA ILE A 514 -1.64 3.51 -17.05
C ILE A 514 -2.48 2.39 -17.65
N ASN A 515 -1.82 1.43 -18.27
CA ASN A 515 -2.47 0.37 -19.03
C ASN A 515 -1.85 -0.99 -18.69
N ASN A 516 -2.69 -2.00 -18.45
CA ASN A 516 -2.22 -3.32 -18.06
C ASN A 516 -3.09 -4.44 -18.64
N VAL A 517 -2.44 -5.56 -18.87
CA VAL A 517 -3.08 -6.84 -19.16
C VAL A 517 -2.45 -7.90 -18.25
N ASN A 518 -3.27 -8.64 -17.52
CA ASN A 518 -2.84 -9.73 -16.64
C ASN A 518 -3.47 -11.04 -17.08
N ALA A 519 -2.68 -12.10 -17.16
CA ALA A 519 -3.18 -13.47 -17.22
C ALA A 519 -3.07 -14.10 -15.82
N LEU A 520 -4.17 -14.68 -15.34
CA LEU A 520 -4.32 -15.16 -13.96
C LEU A 520 -4.63 -16.65 -13.94
N PHE A 521 -3.94 -17.40 -13.08
CA PHE A 521 -4.13 -18.85 -12.93
C PHE A 521 -4.07 -19.25 -11.46
N PHE A 522 -4.88 -20.20 -11.04
CA PHE A 522 -4.66 -20.94 -9.79
C PHE A 522 -3.39 -21.80 -9.92
N ASP A 523 -2.57 -21.87 -8.87
CA ASP A 523 -1.44 -22.81 -8.85
C ASP A 523 -1.94 -24.24 -8.63
N LYS A 524 -2.81 -24.42 -7.64
CA LYS A 524 -3.48 -25.70 -7.33
C LYS A 524 -4.96 -25.49 -7.12
N THR A 525 -5.78 -26.46 -7.49
CA THR A 525 -7.24 -26.35 -7.37
C THR A 525 -7.84 -27.27 -6.30
N ALA A 526 -7.04 -28.16 -5.72
CA ALA A 526 -7.51 -29.18 -4.77
C ALA A 526 -8.23 -28.59 -3.54
N SER A 527 -7.76 -27.46 -3.00
CA SER A 527 -8.43 -26.78 -1.89
C SER A 527 -9.80 -26.20 -2.30
N LEU A 528 -9.93 -25.69 -3.53
CA LEU A 528 -11.20 -25.24 -4.09
C LEU A 528 -12.15 -26.39 -4.33
N GLU A 529 -11.65 -27.48 -4.94
CA GLU A 529 -12.43 -28.69 -5.23
C GLU A 529 -13.00 -29.30 -3.95
N ALA A 530 -12.20 -29.36 -2.89
CA ALA A 530 -12.65 -29.81 -1.58
C ALA A 530 -13.72 -28.88 -0.98
N PHE A 531 -13.52 -27.56 -1.10
CA PHE A 531 -14.43 -26.57 -0.53
C PHE A 531 -15.79 -26.52 -1.23
N VAL A 532 -15.83 -26.57 -2.57
CA VAL A 532 -17.08 -26.51 -3.34
C VAL A 532 -17.67 -27.90 -3.65
N PHE A 533 -17.04 -28.99 -3.19
CA PHE A 533 -17.44 -30.38 -3.48
C PHE A 533 -17.55 -30.67 -4.98
N GLN A 534 -16.63 -30.14 -5.77
CA GLN A 534 -16.57 -30.31 -7.21
C GLN A 534 -15.20 -30.85 -7.62
N SER A 535 -15.17 -31.87 -8.46
CA SER A 535 -13.93 -32.37 -9.07
C SER A 535 -13.60 -31.59 -10.34
N HIS A 536 -12.32 -31.45 -10.62
CA HIS A 536 -11.75 -30.86 -11.83
C HIS A 536 -12.12 -29.38 -12.06
N ILE A 537 -11.55 -28.52 -11.25
CA ILE A 537 -11.54 -27.08 -11.50
C ILE A 537 -10.31 -26.73 -12.34
N ALA A 538 -10.51 -26.03 -13.46
CA ALA A 538 -9.43 -25.59 -14.33
C ALA A 538 -8.58 -24.50 -13.66
N ASN A 539 -7.28 -24.46 -13.96
CA ASN A 539 -6.38 -23.47 -13.35
C ASN A 539 -6.57 -22.07 -13.91
N TYR A 540 -7.02 -21.89 -15.16
CA TYR A 540 -7.12 -20.57 -15.78
C TYR A 540 -8.28 -19.77 -15.20
N ILE A 541 -7.94 -18.70 -14.44
CA ILE A 541 -8.90 -17.77 -13.84
C ILE A 541 -9.46 -16.83 -14.90
N GLY A 542 -8.59 -16.25 -15.73
CA GLY A 542 -9.02 -15.32 -16.76
C GLY A 542 -7.95 -14.29 -17.15
N THR A 543 -8.35 -13.39 -18.03
CA THR A 543 -7.56 -12.23 -18.46
C THR A 543 -8.16 -10.96 -17.88
N ASP A 544 -7.35 -10.20 -17.15
CA ASP A 544 -7.69 -8.89 -16.61
C ASP A 544 -7.07 -7.80 -17.50
N ILE A 545 -7.89 -6.87 -17.93
CA ILE A 545 -7.46 -5.73 -18.76
C ILE A 545 -7.87 -4.45 -18.05
N SER A 546 -6.94 -3.53 -17.90
CA SER A 546 -7.20 -2.25 -17.25
C SER A 546 -6.55 -1.07 -17.95
N THR A 547 -7.22 0.06 -17.85
CA THR A 547 -6.74 1.36 -18.34
C THR A 547 -7.23 2.46 -17.42
N GLY A 548 -6.44 3.52 -17.29
CA GLY A 548 -6.86 4.67 -16.52
C GLY A 548 -5.94 5.86 -16.71
N ILE A 549 -6.39 6.98 -16.16
CA ILE A 549 -5.71 8.27 -16.22
C ILE A 549 -5.55 8.79 -14.80
N GLU A 550 -4.35 9.23 -14.48
CA GLU A 550 -4.06 10.06 -13.34
C GLU A 550 -3.87 11.49 -13.81
N TRP A 551 -4.61 12.41 -13.22
CA TRP A 551 -4.53 13.83 -13.49
C TRP A 551 -4.13 14.62 -12.26
N ARG A 552 -3.03 15.38 -12.36
CA ARG A 552 -2.49 16.28 -11.35
C ARG A 552 -2.61 17.73 -11.82
N PRO A 553 -3.74 18.40 -11.58
CA PRO A 553 -4.02 19.71 -12.15
C PRO A 553 -2.99 20.79 -11.76
N ARG A 554 -2.33 20.63 -10.61
CA ARG A 554 -1.35 21.57 -10.07
C ARG A 554 0.10 21.08 -10.11
N LEU A 555 0.38 19.97 -10.78
CA LEU A 555 1.71 19.32 -10.84
C LEU A 555 2.26 18.89 -9.47
N ASN A 556 1.41 18.68 -8.51
CA ASN A 556 1.74 18.25 -7.15
C ASN A 556 0.67 17.31 -6.62
N ASN A 557 0.90 16.77 -5.43
CA ASN A 557 0.00 15.82 -4.80
C ASN A 557 -1.17 16.45 -4.02
N ASN A 558 -1.32 17.77 -4.06
CA ASN A 558 -2.42 18.45 -3.35
C ASN A 558 -3.78 18.24 -4.02
N ALA A 559 -3.80 17.90 -5.30
CA ALA A 559 -5.01 17.50 -5.99
C ALA A 559 -4.67 16.43 -7.03
N ILE A 560 -5.25 15.25 -6.86
CA ILE A 560 -5.09 14.13 -7.78
C ILE A 560 -6.49 13.63 -8.13
N VAL A 561 -6.73 13.41 -9.40
CA VAL A 561 -7.96 12.80 -9.91
C VAL A 561 -7.57 11.57 -10.72
N MET A 562 -8.09 10.43 -10.35
CA MET A 562 -7.91 9.17 -11.06
C MET A 562 -9.24 8.71 -11.64
N VAL A 563 -9.25 8.35 -12.89
CA VAL A 563 -10.40 7.75 -13.56
C VAL A 563 -9.92 6.52 -14.32
N GLY A 564 -10.56 5.39 -14.12
CA GLY A 564 -10.15 4.17 -14.78
C GLY A 564 -11.27 3.17 -14.99
N ALA A 565 -10.96 2.22 -15.83
CA ALA A 565 -11.80 1.07 -16.14
C ALA A 565 -10.98 -0.21 -16.11
N SER A 566 -11.58 -1.28 -15.63
CA SER A 566 -11.00 -2.61 -15.70
C SER A 566 -12.04 -3.68 -15.98
N THR A 567 -11.60 -4.77 -16.58
CA THR A 567 -12.45 -5.92 -16.88
C THR A 567 -11.71 -7.22 -16.63
N LEU A 568 -12.39 -8.17 -16.01
CA LEU A 568 -11.97 -9.56 -16.00
C LEU A 568 -12.78 -10.35 -17.04
N LEU A 569 -12.08 -10.92 -18.02
CA LEU A 569 -12.60 -11.89 -18.97
C LEU A 569 -12.47 -13.28 -18.33
N PRO A 570 -13.59 -13.90 -17.87
CA PRO A 570 -13.51 -15.14 -17.09
C PRO A 570 -12.92 -16.30 -17.90
N GLY A 571 -11.96 -17.00 -17.30
CA GLY A 571 -11.46 -18.29 -17.75
C GLY A 571 -12.31 -19.45 -17.25
N ASP A 572 -11.95 -20.67 -17.62
CA ASP A 572 -12.71 -21.86 -17.26
C ASP A 572 -12.72 -22.13 -15.76
N GLY A 573 -11.60 -21.92 -15.07
CA GLY A 573 -11.55 -22.05 -13.61
C GLY A 573 -12.48 -21.10 -12.90
N PHE A 574 -12.53 -19.84 -13.32
CA PHE A 574 -13.47 -18.86 -12.77
C PHE A 574 -14.92 -19.23 -13.06
N ARG A 575 -15.22 -19.63 -14.30
CA ARG A 575 -16.57 -20.04 -14.68
C ARG A 575 -17.06 -21.25 -13.89
N GLN A 576 -16.20 -22.22 -13.64
CA GLN A 576 -16.54 -23.41 -12.87
C GLN A 576 -16.89 -23.09 -11.41
N LEU A 577 -16.26 -22.06 -10.82
CA LEU A 577 -16.55 -21.62 -9.45
C LEU A 577 -17.80 -20.72 -9.36
N TYR A 578 -18.00 -19.84 -10.34
CA TYR A 578 -18.98 -18.76 -10.25
C TYR A 578 -20.11 -18.87 -11.28
N ASN A 579 -20.21 -19.98 -12.03
CA ASN A 579 -21.32 -20.18 -12.94
C ASN A 579 -22.66 -20.27 -12.21
N LYS A 580 -23.67 -19.73 -12.89
CA LYS A 580 -25.06 -20.03 -12.62
C LYS A 580 -25.45 -21.29 -13.39
N LYS A 581 -26.41 -22.05 -12.85
CA LYS A 581 -26.85 -23.31 -13.45
C LYS A 581 -27.18 -23.21 -14.95
N ASP A 582 -27.78 -22.10 -15.35
CA ASP A 582 -28.33 -21.92 -16.71
C ASP A 582 -27.73 -20.70 -17.45
N SER A 583 -26.74 -20.01 -16.90
CA SER A 583 -26.16 -18.83 -17.54
C SER A 583 -24.66 -18.76 -17.37
N LYS A 584 -23.98 -18.40 -18.45
CA LYS A 584 -22.51 -18.18 -18.45
C LYS A 584 -22.16 -16.95 -17.63
N VAL A 585 -21.04 -17.01 -16.90
CA VAL A 585 -20.47 -15.82 -16.26
C VAL A 585 -20.04 -14.84 -17.35
N ASN A 586 -20.63 -13.65 -17.34
CA ASN A 586 -20.27 -12.57 -18.24
C ASN A 586 -18.94 -11.94 -17.82
N PRO A 587 -18.26 -11.21 -18.69
CA PRO A 587 -17.14 -10.37 -18.31
C PRO A 587 -17.51 -9.45 -17.14
N LEU A 588 -16.62 -9.38 -16.15
CA LEU A 588 -16.80 -8.51 -15.01
C LEU A 588 -16.20 -7.15 -15.33
N LEU A 589 -16.88 -6.09 -14.92
CA LEU A 589 -16.48 -4.71 -15.24
C LEU A 589 -16.34 -3.89 -13.95
N SER A 590 -15.42 -2.94 -13.96
CA SER A 590 -15.32 -1.87 -12.97
C SER A 590 -15.01 -0.56 -13.66
N LEU A 591 -15.75 0.48 -13.27
CA LEU A 591 -15.51 1.87 -13.62
C LEU A 591 -15.37 2.65 -12.33
N PHE A 592 -14.32 3.41 -12.18
CA PHE A 592 -14.09 4.17 -10.97
C PHE A 592 -13.58 5.58 -11.24
N MET A 593 -13.86 6.44 -10.29
CA MET A 593 -13.28 7.77 -10.15
C MET A 593 -12.86 7.99 -8.71
N GLU A 594 -11.64 8.42 -8.52
CA GLU A 594 -11.11 8.77 -7.21
C GLU A 594 -10.55 10.20 -7.23
N VAL A 595 -10.92 10.98 -6.22
CA VAL A 595 -10.46 12.37 -6.06
C VAL A 595 -9.77 12.50 -4.72
N ILE A 596 -8.51 12.89 -4.73
CA ILE A 596 -7.72 13.12 -3.52
C ILE A 596 -7.36 14.60 -3.46
N LEU A 597 -7.73 15.22 -2.35
CA LEU A 597 -7.37 16.59 -2.03
C LEU A 597 -6.54 16.60 -0.74
N GLN A 598 -5.40 17.26 -0.77
CA GLN A 598 -4.50 17.36 0.36
C GLN A 598 -4.06 18.81 0.61
N PHE A 599 -4.20 19.22 1.86
CA PHE A 599 -3.65 20.48 2.35
C PHE A 599 -2.36 20.25 3.12
#